data_85f43c379d4f09ba3dad85f629e032a4
#
_entry.id   85f43c379d4f09ba3dad85f629e032a4
#
_cell.length_a   1.000
_cell.length_b   1.000
_cell.length_c   1.000
_cell.angle_alpha   90.00
_cell.angle_beta   90.00
_cell.angle_gamma   90.00
#
_symmetry.space_group_name_H-M   'P 1'
#
loop_
_entity.id
_entity.type
_entity.pdbx_description
1 polymer ?
#
loop_
_entity_poly.entity_id
_entity_poly.type
_entity_poly.pdbx_seq_one_letter_code
_entity_poly.pdbx_strand_id
1 'polypeptide(L)'
;MIAALFVLGLLIGSFLNVVVYRTPIILDRQWRRQCDELAGREAPEAPRFNIVVPRSACPACKAPIKAIHNVPVLSWLALRGQCAGCKAKISARYPLVELLTGILSAAVAWKFGYTPQMGAALVLTWFLIALTFIDFDTQLLPDALTLPLLWLGLAASVLGFAPIEPRSAIIGALAGYLSLWSVYHLFKVATGKEGMGYGDFKLLAALGAWLGWQMLLPIILLSAAVGAITGIALIVARGRDRNIPIPFGPFLAAAGWIALMWGNGIVTGYLGMFTS
;
A
#
# COMPACT_ATOMS: atom_id res chain seq x y z
N MET A 1 -22.84 2.83 12.30
CA MET A 1 -21.37 2.72 12.39
C MET A 1 -20.74 2.22 11.08
N ILE A 2 -21.01 0.99 10.61
CA ILE A 2 -20.40 0.43 9.39
C ILE A 2 -20.61 1.35 8.17
N ALA A 3 -21.84 1.83 7.93
CA ALA A 3 -22.13 2.77 6.84
C ALA A 3 -21.34 4.09 6.96
N ALA A 4 -21.16 4.62 8.17
CA ALA A 4 -20.37 5.82 8.40
C ALA A 4 -18.89 5.59 8.07
N LEU A 5 -18.32 4.44 8.44
CA LEU A 5 -16.94 4.06 8.11
C LEU A 5 -16.78 3.74 6.62
N PHE A 6 -17.81 3.22 5.95
CA PHE A 6 -17.81 3.10 4.50
C PHE A 6 -17.69 4.48 3.84
N VAL A 7 -18.53 5.45 4.24
CA VAL A 7 -18.49 6.83 3.70
C VAL A 7 -17.14 7.49 4.00
N LEU A 8 -16.63 7.37 5.24
CA LEU A 8 -15.30 7.85 5.58
C LEU A 8 -14.23 7.21 4.69
N GLY A 9 -14.31 5.91 4.46
CA GLY A 9 -13.42 5.18 3.58
C GLY A 9 -13.47 5.68 2.13
N LEU A 10 -14.64 6.04 1.61
CA LEU A 10 -14.74 6.67 0.28
C LEU A 10 -13.99 8.00 0.23
N LEU A 11 -14.15 8.86 1.25
CA LEU A 11 -13.46 10.15 1.35
C LEU A 11 -11.95 9.99 1.45
N ILE A 12 -11.49 9.07 2.30
CA ILE A 12 -10.07 8.71 2.40
C ILE A 12 -9.56 8.15 1.07
N GLY A 13 -10.31 7.28 0.40
CA GLY A 13 -9.94 6.74 -0.92
C GLY A 13 -9.72 7.83 -1.98
N SER A 14 -10.56 8.88 -1.97
CA SER A 14 -10.36 10.04 -2.84
C SER A 14 -9.05 10.77 -2.51
N PHE A 15 -8.70 10.90 -1.23
CA PHE A 15 -7.40 11.43 -0.82
C PHE A 15 -6.24 10.49 -1.18
N LEU A 16 -6.40 9.17 -1.00
CA LEU A 16 -5.39 8.19 -1.39
C LEU A 16 -5.06 8.24 -2.89
N ASN A 17 -6.03 8.53 -3.76
CA ASN A 17 -5.75 8.77 -5.18
C ASN A 17 -4.75 9.91 -5.39
N VAL A 18 -4.81 10.96 -4.57
CA VAL A 18 -3.83 12.07 -4.61
C VAL A 18 -2.46 11.59 -4.11
N VAL A 19 -2.42 10.85 -3.01
CA VAL A 19 -1.18 10.28 -2.45
C VAL A 19 -0.50 9.37 -3.48
N VAL A 20 -1.25 8.43 -4.05
CA VAL A 20 -0.76 7.47 -5.05
C VAL A 20 -0.15 8.17 -6.26
N TYR A 21 -0.83 9.21 -6.77
CA TYR A 21 -0.36 9.93 -7.94
C TYR A 21 0.83 10.83 -7.65
N ARG A 22 0.83 11.55 -6.51
CA ARG A 22 1.81 12.60 -6.24
C ARG A 22 3.08 12.11 -5.58
N THR A 23 3.02 11.09 -4.73
CA THR A 23 4.19 10.62 -3.98
C THR A 23 5.34 10.21 -4.90
N PRO A 24 5.15 9.42 -5.96
CA PRO A 24 6.23 9.08 -6.88
C PRO A 24 6.82 10.30 -7.59
N ILE A 25 6.00 11.27 -7.98
CA ILE A 25 6.44 12.51 -8.65
C ILE A 25 7.27 13.37 -7.68
N ILE A 26 6.86 13.46 -6.41
CA ILE A 26 7.61 14.19 -5.38
C ILE A 26 8.99 13.57 -5.19
N LEU A 27 9.05 12.23 -5.08
CA LEU A 27 10.31 11.49 -4.94
C LEU A 27 11.23 11.67 -6.15
N ASP A 28 10.71 11.54 -7.37
CA ASP A 28 11.50 11.75 -8.60
C ASP A 28 12.12 13.16 -8.64
N ARG A 29 11.32 14.18 -8.28
CA ARG A 29 11.83 15.57 -8.20
C ARG A 29 12.91 15.73 -7.13
N GLN A 30 12.74 15.10 -5.96
CA GLN A 30 13.73 15.14 -4.89
C GLN A 30 15.03 14.46 -5.32
N TRP A 31 14.96 13.28 -5.92
CA TRP A 31 16.13 12.55 -6.41
C TRP A 31 16.87 13.33 -7.52
N ARG A 32 16.16 13.91 -8.48
CA ARG A 32 16.77 14.75 -9.51
C ARG A 32 17.50 15.94 -8.90
N ARG A 33 16.86 16.62 -7.96
CA ARG A 33 17.47 17.75 -7.26
C ARG A 33 18.75 17.33 -6.52
N GLN A 34 18.72 16.21 -5.81
CA GLN A 34 19.92 15.68 -5.15
C GLN A 34 21.03 15.33 -6.13
N CYS A 35 20.69 14.74 -7.29
CA CYS A 35 21.65 14.46 -8.34
C CYS A 35 22.26 15.74 -8.92
N ASP A 36 21.47 16.80 -9.13
CA ASP A 36 21.96 18.08 -9.63
C ASP A 36 22.87 18.77 -8.59
N GLU A 37 22.49 18.76 -7.32
CA GLU A 37 23.32 19.27 -6.21
C GLU A 37 24.66 18.53 -6.12
N LEU A 38 24.66 17.20 -6.20
CA LEU A 38 25.88 16.38 -6.21
C LEU A 38 26.76 16.62 -7.45
N ALA A 39 26.15 16.94 -8.59
CA ALA A 39 26.86 17.27 -9.81
C ALA A 39 27.31 18.74 -9.89
N GLY A 40 27.13 19.54 -8.84
CA GLY A 40 27.45 20.95 -8.80
C GLY A 40 26.62 21.81 -9.78
N ARG A 41 25.45 21.33 -10.19
CA ARG A 41 24.53 22.07 -11.06
C ARG A 41 23.48 22.79 -10.22
N GLU A 42 23.18 24.03 -10.59
CA GLU A 42 22.05 24.74 -9.99
C GLU A 42 20.74 24.04 -10.39
N ALA A 43 20.04 23.52 -9.39
CA ALA A 43 18.72 22.92 -9.62
C ALA A 43 17.74 24.04 -10.05
N PRO A 44 16.99 23.88 -11.14
CA PRO A 44 16.03 24.88 -11.59
C PRO A 44 14.97 25.11 -10.51
N GLU A 45 14.63 26.40 -10.26
CA GLU A 45 13.53 26.76 -9.37
C GLU A 45 12.22 26.17 -9.91
N ALA A 46 11.74 25.11 -9.28
CA ALA A 46 10.48 24.48 -9.64
C ALA A 46 9.37 24.96 -8.68
N PRO A 47 8.15 25.19 -9.18
CA PRO A 47 7.02 25.55 -8.33
C PRO A 47 6.77 24.47 -7.28
N ARG A 48 6.33 24.92 -6.08
CA ARG A 48 6.02 24.00 -4.97
C ARG A 48 5.04 22.92 -5.42
N PHE A 49 5.44 21.67 -5.23
CA PHE A 49 4.63 20.50 -5.54
C PHE A 49 4.70 19.53 -4.37
N ASN A 50 3.56 19.33 -3.71
CA ASN A 50 3.41 18.41 -2.58
C ASN A 50 2.01 17.78 -2.61
N ILE A 51 1.66 17.03 -1.58
CA ILE A 51 0.35 16.37 -1.46
C ILE A 51 -0.83 17.37 -1.49
N VAL A 52 -0.61 18.60 -1.02
CA VAL A 52 -1.66 19.63 -0.90
C VAL A 52 -1.66 20.59 -2.10
N VAL A 53 -0.49 21.00 -2.57
CA VAL A 53 -0.29 22.02 -3.61
C VAL A 53 0.35 21.41 -4.85
N PRO A 54 -0.16 21.74 -6.07
CA PRO A 54 -1.35 22.55 -6.43
C PRO A 54 -2.68 21.85 -6.15
N ARG A 55 -3.81 22.54 -6.26
CA ARG A 55 -5.15 21.92 -6.19
C ARG A 55 -5.32 20.90 -7.31
N SER A 56 -6.21 19.91 -7.07
CA SER A 56 -6.55 18.91 -8.09
C SER A 56 -7.18 19.57 -9.32
N ALA A 57 -6.66 19.22 -10.50
CA ALA A 57 -7.08 19.78 -11.76
C ALA A 57 -7.20 18.68 -12.82
N CYS A 58 -8.01 18.93 -13.83
CA CYS A 58 -8.11 18.03 -14.98
C CYS A 58 -6.75 17.94 -15.71
N PRO A 59 -6.23 16.76 -16.01
CA PRO A 59 -4.95 16.61 -16.70
C PRO A 59 -4.98 17.18 -18.13
N ALA A 60 -6.13 17.16 -18.79
CA ALA A 60 -6.29 17.63 -20.17
C ALA A 60 -6.45 19.17 -20.25
N CYS A 61 -7.46 19.75 -19.58
CA CYS A 61 -7.75 21.18 -19.71
C CYS A 61 -7.20 22.04 -18.56
N LYS A 62 -6.53 21.43 -17.56
CA LYS A 62 -5.96 22.10 -16.37
C LYS A 62 -6.98 22.87 -15.52
N ALA A 63 -8.28 22.77 -15.83
CA ALA A 63 -9.32 23.41 -15.02
C ALA A 63 -9.35 22.79 -13.62
N PRO A 64 -9.47 23.61 -12.55
CA PRO A 64 -9.53 23.11 -11.17
C PRO A 64 -10.82 22.30 -10.96
N ILE A 65 -10.71 21.18 -10.24
CA ILE A 65 -11.85 20.34 -9.90
C ILE A 65 -12.62 20.98 -8.76
N LYS A 66 -13.93 21.27 -8.99
CA LYS A 66 -14.82 21.81 -7.96
C LYS A 66 -15.12 20.71 -6.93
N ALA A 67 -15.36 21.12 -5.66
CA ALA A 67 -15.64 20.16 -4.58
C ALA A 67 -16.82 19.21 -4.90
N ILE A 68 -17.89 19.71 -5.53
CA ILE A 68 -19.04 18.90 -5.94
C ILE A 68 -18.67 17.84 -6.99
N HIS A 69 -17.65 18.09 -7.80
CA HIS A 69 -17.14 17.11 -8.79
C HIS A 69 -16.07 16.18 -8.21
N ASN A 70 -15.80 16.30 -6.93
CA ASN A 70 -14.84 15.46 -6.19
C ASN A 70 -15.54 14.61 -5.12
N VAL A 71 -16.88 14.51 -5.16
CA VAL A 71 -17.61 13.57 -4.30
C VAL A 71 -17.30 12.14 -4.75
N PRO A 72 -16.72 11.29 -3.87
CA PRO A 72 -16.22 10.00 -4.28
C PRO A 72 -17.29 9.14 -4.95
N VAL A 73 -16.89 8.44 -6.00
CA VAL A 73 -17.73 7.53 -6.82
C VAL A 73 -18.91 8.25 -7.49
N LEU A 74 -19.71 9.00 -6.73
CA LEU A 74 -20.94 9.64 -7.21
C LEU A 74 -20.68 10.68 -8.30
N SER A 75 -19.64 11.50 -8.16
CA SER A 75 -19.30 12.49 -9.20
C SER A 75 -18.87 11.82 -10.50
N TRP A 76 -18.10 10.74 -10.41
CA TRP A 76 -17.68 9.99 -11.59
C TRP A 76 -18.87 9.36 -12.31
N LEU A 77 -19.83 8.79 -11.60
CA LEU A 77 -21.06 8.23 -12.15
C LEU A 77 -21.94 9.33 -12.77
N ALA A 78 -22.18 10.43 -12.06
CA ALA A 78 -23.00 11.55 -12.55
C ALA A 78 -22.40 12.20 -13.81
N LEU A 79 -21.07 12.31 -13.88
CA LEU A 79 -20.35 12.84 -15.04
C LEU A 79 -20.05 11.78 -16.12
N ARG A 80 -20.53 10.55 -15.95
CA ARG A 80 -20.30 9.42 -16.87
C ARG A 80 -18.82 9.19 -17.18
N GLY A 81 -17.97 9.34 -16.19
CA GLY A 81 -16.51 9.18 -16.32
C GLY A 81 -15.82 10.24 -17.18
N GLN A 82 -16.36 11.46 -17.25
CA GLN A 82 -15.83 12.54 -18.06
C GLN A 82 -15.61 13.82 -17.26
N CYS A 83 -14.65 14.64 -17.70
CA CYS A 83 -14.45 15.97 -17.13
C CYS A 83 -15.66 16.87 -17.36
N ALA A 84 -16.10 17.60 -16.34
CA ALA A 84 -17.23 18.52 -16.46
C ALA A 84 -17.00 19.64 -17.49
N GLY A 85 -15.73 20.07 -17.67
CA GLY A 85 -15.38 21.16 -18.61
C GLY A 85 -15.10 20.67 -20.03
N CYS A 86 -14.09 19.82 -20.22
CA CYS A 86 -13.59 19.45 -21.55
C CYS A 86 -14.04 18.05 -22.04
N LYS A 87 -14.86 17.33 -21.26
CA LYS A 87 -15.34 15.97 -21.58
C LYS A 87 -14.26 14.90 -21.77
N ALA A 88 -13.00 15.20 -21.44
CA ALA A 88 -11.94 14.19 -21.45
C ALA A 88 -12.29 13.05 -20.49
N LYS A 89 -11.98 11.81 -20.88
CA LYS A 89 -12.25 10.60 -20.09
C LYS A 89 -11.43 10.58 -18.80
N ILE A 90 -12.08 10.29 -17.69
CA ILE A 90 -11.49 10.08 -16.37
C ILE A 90 -11.41 8.58 -16.12
N SER A 91 -10.23 8.07 -15.79
CA SER A 91 -10.01 6.64 -15.54
C SER A 91 -10.96 6.10 -14.47
N ALA A 92 -11.51 4.91 -14.70
CA ALA A 92 -12.32 4.17 -13.74
C ALA A 92 -11.52 3.73 -12.50
N ARG A 93 -10.20 3.83 -12.55
CA ARG A 93 -9.33 3.55 -11.41
C ARG A 93 -9.62 4.45 -10.20
N TYR A 94 -9.94 5.73 -10.43
CA TYR A 94 -10.24 6.67 -9.34
C TYR A 94 -11.42 6.18 -8.48
N PRO A 95 -12.62 5.96 -9.03
CA PRO A 95 -13.74 5.45 -8.24
C PRO A 95 -13.50 4.01 -7.74
N LEU A 96 -12.66 3.21 -8.39
CA LEU A 96 -12.30 1.88 -7.93
C LEU A 96 -11.49 1.94 -6.63
N VAL A 97 -10.48 2.81 -6.53
CA VAL A 97 -9.72 3.02 -5.30
C VAL A 97 -10.62 3.54 -4.17
N GLU A 98 -11.51 4.48 -4.48
CA GLU A 98 -12.46 5.03 -3.52
C GLU A 98 -13.39 3.94 -2.98
N LEU A 99 -13.99 3.15 -3.86
CA LEU A 99 -14.90 2.07 -3.48
C LEU A 99 -14.18 0.98 -2.69
N LEU A 100 -13.01 0.55 -3.14
CA LEU A 100 -12.17 -0.41 -2.43
C LEU A 100 -11.87 0.05 -1.02
N THR A 101 -11.45 1.32 -0.86
CA THR A 101 -11.14 1.90 0.46
C THR A 101 -12.39 1.93 1.34
N GLY A 102 -13.55 2.28 0.78
CA GLY A 102 -14.84 2.25 1.49
C GLY A 102 -15.20 0.84 1.97
N ILE A 103 -15.13 -0.16 1.08
CA ILE A 103 -15.45 -1.55 1.40
C ILE A 103 -14.51 -2.10 2.47
N LEU A 104 -13.20 -1.91 2.33
CA LEU A 104 -12.23 -2.43 3.29
C LEU A 104 -12.36 -1.73 4.66
N SER A 105 -12.69 -0.43 4.68
CA SER A 105 -12.98 0.31 5.92
C SER A 105 -14.24 -0.22 6.62
N ALA A 106 -15.28 -0.53 5.86
CA ALA A 106 -16.50 -1.14 6.38
C ALA A 106 -16.25 -2.56 6.92
N ALA A 107 -15.40 -3.35 6.24
CA ALA A 107 -15.00 -4.69 6.68
C ALA A 107 -14.21 -4.65 7.99
N VAL A 108 -13.28 -3.69 8.13
CA VAL A 108 -12.55 -3.47 9.39
C VAL A 108 -13.51 -3.07 10.51
N ALA A 109 -14.45 -2.17 10.24
CA ALA A 109 -15.47 -1.78 11.24
C ALA A 109 -16.37 -2.94 11.65
N TRP A 110 -16.72 -3.81 10.72
CA TRP A 110 -17.49 -5.03 11.00
C TRP A 110 -16.72 -6.01 11.88
N LYS A 111 -15.41 -6.20 11.62
CA LYS A 111 -14.57 -7.16 12.34
C LYS A 111 -14.21 -6.71 13.74
N PHE A 112 -13.82 -5.43 13.91
CA PHE A 112 -13.27 -4.93 15.17
C PHE A 112 -14.27 -4.18 16.04
N GLY A 113 -15.47 -3.84 15.50
CA GLY A 113 -16.45 -3.05 16.25
C GLY A 113 -15.91 -1.63 16.53
N TYR A 114 -16.49 -0.95 17.53
CA TYR A 114 -16.06 0.40 17.95
C TYR A 114 -15.01 0.29 19.04
N THR A 115 -13.79 0.07 18.65
CA THR A 115 -12.64 -0.13 19.53
C THR A 115 -11.42 0.68 19.05
N PRO A 116 -10.44 0.98 19.92
CA PRO A 116 -9.17 1.58 19.49
C PRO A 116 -8.45 0.75 18.42
N GLN A 117 -8.57 -0.57 18.49
CA GLN A 117 -8.01 -1.51 17.52
C GLN A 117 -8.59 -1.30 16.12
N MET A 118 -9.88 -0.95 16.01
CA MET A 118 -10.49 -0.58 14.73
C MET A 118 -9.78 0.63 14.10
N GLY A 119 -9.52 1.68 14.89
CA GLY A 119 -8.82 2.86 14.41
C GLY A 119 -7.42 2.54 13.88
N ALA A 120 -6.67 1.74 14.62
CA ALA A 120 -5.36 1.26 14.22
C ALA A 120 -5.43 0.42 12.93
N ALA A 121 -6.36 -0.53 12.85
CA ALA A 121 -6.57 -1.37 11.67
C ALA A 121 -6.99 -0.58 10.43
N LEU A 122 -7.76 0.50 10.57
CA LEU A 122 -8.09 1.42 9.48
C LEU A 122 -6.85 2.12 8.94
N VAL A 123 -5.99 2.64 9.83
CA VAL A 123 -4.72 3.27 9.43
C VAL A 123 -3.87 2.29 8.64
N LEU A 124 -3.65 1.08 9.15
CA LEU A 124 -2.91 0.04 8.42
C LEU A 124 -3.54 -0.21 7.04
N THR A 125 -4.86 -0.39 6.97
CA THR A 125 -5.59 -0.65 5.72
C THR A 125 -5.35 0.46 4.68
N TRP A 126 -5.43 1.72 5.06
CA TRP A 126 -5.25 2.86 4.16
C TRP A 126 -3.81 2.97 3.64
N PHE A 127 -2.82 2.72 4.49
CA PHE A 127 -1.42 2.67 4.06
C PHE A 127 -1.17 1.52 3.08
N LEU A 128 -1.72 0.33 3.35
CA LEU A 128 -1.58 -0.82 2.45
C LEU A 128 -2.21 -0.56 1.08
N ILE A 129 -3.37 0.11 1.02
CA ILE A 129 -4.00 0.51 -0.24
C ILE A 129 -3.09 1.49 -1.00
N ALA A 130 -2.59 2.54 -0.34
CA ALA A 130 -1.70 3.50 -0.99
C ALA A 130 -0.44 2.84 -1.54
N LEU A 131 0.25 2.02 -0.73
CA LEU A 131 1.46 1.30 -1.12
C LEU A 131 1.20 0.32 -2.28
N THR A 132 0.07 -0.39 -2.25
CA THR A 132 -0.35 -1.30 -3.33
C THR A 132 -0.44 -0.57 -4.67
N PHE A 133 -1.14 0.56 -4.72
CA PHE A 133 -1.34 1.27 -5.98
C PHE A 133 -0.10 2.03 -6.43
N ILE A 134 0.75 2.51 -5.52
CA ILE A 134 2.05 3.10 -5.87
C ILE A 134 2.96 2.03 -6.49
N ASP A 135 3.03 0.85 -5.87
CA ASP A 135 3.88 -0.23 -6.37
C ASP A 135 3.39 -0.79 -7.72
N PHE A 136 2.08 -0.88 -7.94
CA PHE A 136 1.52 -1.22 -9.25
C PHE A 136 1.93 -0.24 -10.35
N ASP A 137 2.07 1.05 -10.02
CA ASP A 137 2.37 2.09 -11.01
C ASP A 137 3.85 2.25 -11.29
N THR A 138 4.66 2.14 -10.23
CA THR A 138 6.05 2.62 -10.26
C THR A 138 7.05 1.59 -9.79
N GLN A 139 6.59 0.44 -9.26
CA GLN A 139 7.42 -0.58 -8.62
C GLN A 139 8.28 -0.01 -7.48
N LEU A 140 7.72 0.99 -6.77
CA LEU A 140 8.34 1.65 -5.65
C LEU A 140 7.46 1.53 -4.41
N LEU A 141 8.10 1.24 -3.28
CA LEU A 141 7.50 1.30 -1.94
C LEU A 141 8.20 2.43 -1.16
N PRO A 142 7.65 3.66 -1.19
CA PRO A 142 8.32 4.83 -0.64
C PRO A 142 8.57 4.75 0.85
N ASP A 143 9.79 5.12 1.28
CA ASP A 143 10.16 5.22 2.70
C ASP A 143 9.27 6.21 3.46
N ALA A 144 8.80 7.26 2.77
CA ALA A 144 7.86 8.22 3.31
C ALA A 144 6.50 7.60 3.74
N LEU A 145 6.19 6.38 3.32
CA LEU A 145 5.01 5.63 3.75
C LEU A 145 5.38 4.37 4.55
N THR A 146 6.38 3.61 4.13
CA THR A 146 6.74 2.34 4.79
C THR A 146 7.32 2.55 6.19
N LEU A 147 8.18 3.55 6.37
CA LEU A 147 8.77 3.83 7.69
C LEU A 147 7.77 4.40 8.70
N PRO A 148 6.94 5.43 8.34
CA PRO A 148 5.85 5.83 9.24
C PRO A 148 4.90 4.69 9.57
N LEU A 149 4.56 3.82 8.61
CA LEU A 149 3.72 2.66 8.86
C LEU A 149 4.35 1.72 9.90
N LEU A 150 5.66 1.44 9.79
CA LEU A 150 6.38 0.61 10.75
C LEU A 150 6.33 1.22 12.15
N TRP A 151 6.66 2.51 12.28
CA TRP A 151 6.66 3.20 13.57
C TRP A 151 5.26 3.30 14.19
N LEU A 152 4.22 3.52 13.38
CA LEU A 152 2.84 3.50 13.84
C LEU A 152 2.44 2.11 14.36
N GLY A 153 2.92 1.02 13.75
CA GLY A 153 2.69 -0.34 14.24
C GLY A 153 3.32 -0.59 15.61
N LEU A 154 4.59 -0.19 15.78
CA LEU A 154 5.28 -0.28 17.06
C LEU A 154 4.57 0.58 18.14
N ALA A 155 4.21 1.82 17.80
CA ALA A 155 3.48 2.70 18.72
C ALA A 155 2.11 2.13 19.09
N ALA A 156 1.37 1.58 18.12
CA ALA A 156 0.07 0.97 18.37
C ALA A 156 0.16 -0.23 19.32
N SER A 157 1.24 -1.03 19.23
CA SER A 157 1.47 -2.14 20.16
C SER A 157 1.75 -1.67 21.59
N VAL A 158 2.57 -0.63 21.76
CA VAL A 158 2.90 -0.04 23.07
C VAL A 158 1.66 0.61 23.71
N LEU A 159 0.82 1.27 22.90
CA LEU A 159 -0.40 1.93 23.37
C LEU A 159 -1.60 0.97 23.56
N GLY A 160 -1.45 -0.31 23.25
CA GLY A 160 -2.54 -1.30 23.34
C GLY A 160 -3.60 -1.17 22.24
N PHE A 161 -3.31 -0.45 21.15
CA PHE A 161 -4.18 -0.29 20.00
C PHE A 161 -4.00 -1.42 18.96
N ALA A 162 -2.89 -2.14 19.00
CA ALA A 162 -2.70 -3.39 18.26
C ALA A 162 -2.93 -4.60 19.22
N PRO A 163 -3.52 -5.72 18.73
CA PRO A 163 -3.79 -6.89 19.56
C PRO A 163 -2.54 -7.79 19.75
N ILE A 164 -1.37 -7.17 19.84
CA ILE A 164 -0.07 -7.85 19.99
C ILE A 164 0.77 -7.18 21.06
N GLU A 165 1.62 -7.96 21.72
CA GLU A 165 2.59 -7.43 22.70
C GLU A 165 3.71 -6.64 22.01
N PRO A 166 4.25 -5.58 22.64
CA PRO A 166 5.36 -4.79 22.09
C PRO A 166 6.59 -5.64 21.75
N ARG A 167 6.88 -6.65 22.56
CA ARG A 167 7.97 -7.60 22.27
C ARG A 167 7.76 -8.35 20.96
N SER A 168 6.52 -8.83 20.72
CA SER A 168 6.17 -9.53 19.48
C SER A 168 6.22 -8.59 18.27
N ALA A 169 5.83 -7.32 18.43
CA ALA A 169 5.91 -6.30 17.41
C ALA A 169 7.37 -6.00 17.00
N ILE A 170 8.26 -5.84 17.99
CA ILE A 170 9.70 -5.59 17.74
C ILE A 170 10.34 -6.80 17.05
N ILE A 171 10.12 -8.01 17.58
CA ILE A 171 10.64 -9.25 16.95
C ILE A 171 10.06 -9.40 15.52
N GLY A 172 8.78 -9.09 15.33
CA GLY A 172 8.11 -9.12 14.04
C GLY A 172 8.73 -8.15 13.03
N ALA A 173 9.02 -6.92 13.46
CA ALA A 173 9.69 -5.93 12.61
C ALA A 173 11.08 -6.38 12.18
N LEU A 174 11.90 -6.85 13.13
CA LEU A 174 13.26 -7.35 12.87
C LEU A 174 13.24 -8.58 11.97
N ALA A 175 12.45 -9.60 12.33
CA ALA A 175 12.36 -10.84 11.57
C ALA A 175 11.77 -10.61 10.17
N GLY A 176 10.77 -9.72 10.04
CA GLY A 176 10.18 -9.35 8.76
C GLY A 176 11.21 -8.73 7.81
N TYR A 177 12.02 -7.78 8.31
CA TYR A 177 13.09 -7.20 7.51
C TYR A 177 14.16 -8.24 7.14
N LEU A 178 14.70 -8.92 8.15
CA LEU A 178 15.85 -9.81 7.98
C LEU A 178 15.52 -11.06 7.14
N SER A 179 14.28 -11.55 7.18
CA SER A 179 13.89 -12.72 6.37
C SER A 179 14.03 -12.46 4.86
N LEU A 180 13.39 -11.39 4.35
CA LEU A 180 13.50 -11.05 2.93
C LEU A 180 14.88 -10.52 2.56
N TRP A 181 15.53 -9.78 3.45
CA TRP A 181 16.90 -9.32 3.26
C TRP A 181 17.86 -10.51 3.09
N SER A 182 17.73 -11.54 3.92
CA SER A 182 18.55 -12.77 3.83
C SER A 182 18.30 -13.51 2.52
N VAL A 183 17.03 -13.68 2.13
CA VAL A 183 16.66 -14.32 0.86
C VAL A 183 17.24 -13.53 -0.32
N TYR A 184 17.12 -12.19 -0.31
CA TYR A 184 17.67 -11.32 -1.34
C TYR A 184 19.18 -11.50 -1.50
N HIS A 185 19.95 -11.44 -0.39
CA HIS A 185 21.41 -11.58 -0.45
C HIS A 185 21.84 -12.97 -0.89
N LEU A 186 21.16 -14.03 -0.40
CA LEU A 186 21.43 -15.39 -0.82
C LEU A 186 21.18 -15.57 -2.32
N PHE A 187 20.07 -15.02 -2.83
CA PHE A 187 19.75 -15.05 -4.26
C PHE A 187 20.76 -14.25 -5.08
N LYS A 188 21.16 -13.07 -4.62
CA LYS A 188 22.15 -12.22 -5.30
C LYS A 188 23.52 -12.89 -5.38
N VAL A 189 23.96 -13.56 -4.30
CA VAL A 189 25.22 -14.33 -4.29
C VAL A 189 25.14 -15.54 -5.21
N ALA A 190 24.01 -16.24 -5.26
CA ALA A 190 23.84 -17.44 -6.07
C ALA A 190 23.66 -17.14 -7.57
N THR A 191 23.02 -16.03 -7.94
CA THR A 191 22.62 -15.74 -9.33
C THR A 191 23.27 -14.50 -9.95
N GLY A 192 23.87 -13.64 -9.15
CA GLY A 192 24.38 -12.33 -9.57
C GLY A 192 23.29 -11.29 -9.88
N LYS A 193 22.01 -11.63 -9.70
CA LYS A 193 20.87 -10.78 -10.05
C LYS A 193 20.19 -10.21 -8.80
N GLU A 194 19.59 -9.03 -8.95
CA GLU A 194 18.72 -8.45 -7.92
C GLU A 194 17.30 -8.94 -8.14
N GLY A 195 16.80 -9.77 -7.21
CA GLY A 195 15.50 -10.44 -7.37
C GLY A 195 14.32 -9.68 -6.77
N MET A 196 14.56 -8.65 -5.92
CA MET A 196 13.53 -7.97 -5.14
C MET A 196 13.98 -6.56 -4.73
N GLY A 197 13.03 -5.65 -4.52
CA GLY A 197 13.30 -4.30 -4.03
C GLY A 197 13.46 -4.23 -2.51
N TYR A 198 14.29 -3.30 -2.02
CA TYR A 198 14.44 -3.04 -0.57
C TYR A 198 13.13 -2.57 0.10
N GLY A 199 12.19 -2.05 -0.67
CA GLY A 199 10.88 -1.62 -0.19
C GLY A 199 10.05 -2.77 0.38
N ASP A 200 10.15 -3.97 -0.23
CA ASP A 200 9.43 -5.16 0.22
C ASP A 200 9.86 -5.59 1.63
N PHE A 201 11.17 -5.47 1.95
CA PHE A 201 11.69 -5.79 3.30
C PHE A 201 11.09 -4.86 4.35
N LYS A 202 11.00 -3.55 4.03
CA LYS A 202 10.43 -2.53 4.91
C LYS A 202 8.92 -2.73 5.08
N LEU A 203 8.22 -3.10 4.01
CA LEU A 203 6.79 -3.41 4.10
C LEU A 203 6.54 -4.64 4.96
N LEU A 204 7.32 -5.72 4.78
CA LEU A 204 7.18 -6.91 5.63
C LEU A 204 7.57 -6.64 7.08
N ALA A 205 8.58 -5.80 7.32
CA ALA A 205 8.93 -5.32 8.65
C ALA A 205 7.76 -4.54 9.30
N ALA A 206 7.12 -3.64 8.53
CA ALA A 206 5.93 -2.92 8.99
C ALA A 206 4.78 -3.90 9.32
N LEU A 207 4.50 -4.87 8.45
CA LEU A 207 3.48 -5.90 8.73
C LEU A 207 3.81 -6.71 9.98
N GLY A 208 5.09 -7.05 10.21
CA GLY A 208 5.56 -7.70 11.44
C GLY A 208 5.37 -6.83 12.68
N ALA A 209 5.57 -5.51 12.57
CA ALA A 209 5.32 -4.56 13.65
C ALA A 209 3.83 -4.46 14.03
N TRP A 210 2.92 -4.62 13.06
CA TRP A 210 1.47 -4.55 13.27
C TRP A 210 0.83 -5.87 13.71
N LEU A 211 1.35 -7.01 13.22
CA LEU A 211 0.69 -8.32 13.33
C LEU A 211 1.49 -9.35 14.14
N GLY A 212 2.73 -9.00 14.51
CA GLY A 212 3.62 -9.90 15.23
C GLY A 212 4.37 -10.87 14.32
N TRP A 213 5.43 -11.46 14.87
CA TRP A 213 6.31 -12.38 14.13
C TRP A 213 5.63 -13.66 13.68
N GLN A 214 4.59 -14.12 14.40
CA GLN A 214 3.84 -15.33 14.08
C GLN A 214 3.12 -15.25 12.74
N MET A 215 2.76 -14.03 12.30
CA MET A 215 2.07 -13.80 11.03
C MET A 215 3.01 -13.69 9.82
N LEU A 216 4.32 -13.58 10.03
CA LEU A 216 5.27 -13.39 8.92
C LEU A 216 5.28 -14.57 7.96
N LEU A 217 5.33 -15.80 8.48
CA LEU A 217 5.36 -17.00 7.65
C LEU A 217 4.08 -17.15 6.80
N PRO A 218 2.86 -17.07 7.36
CA PRO A 218 1.63 -17.04 6.58
C PRO A 218 1.60 -15.94 5.51
N ILE A 219 2.06 -14.71 5.84
CA ILE A 219 2.09 -13.59 4.91
C ILE A 219 3.05 -13.87 3.74
N ILE A 220 4.26 -14.34 4.03
CA ILE A 220 5.25 -14.66 2.99
C ILE A 220 4.74 -15.78 2.08
N LEU A 221 4.22 -16.86 2.65
CA LEU A 221 3.73 -18.00 1.87
C LEU A 221 2.54 -17.60 0.98
N LEU A 222 1.57 -16.88 1.54
CA LEU A 222 0.40 -16.43 0.79
C LEU A 222 0.78 -15.46 -0.32
N SER A 223 1.63 -14.47 -0.02
CA SER A 223 2.08 -13.49 -1.02
C SER A 223 2.89 -14.14 -2.13
N ALA A 224 3.78 -15.08 -1.80
CA ALA A 224 4.58 -15.81 -2.77
C ALA A 224 3.71 -16.73 -3.65
N ALA A 225 2.74 -17.45 -3.07
CA ALA A 225 1.83 -18.31 -3.80
C ALA A 225 0.96 -17.50 -4.79
N VAL A 226 0.32 -16.43 -4.32
CA VAL A 226 -0.53 -15.58 -5.17
C VAL A 226 0.30 -14.86 -6.23
N GLY A 227 1.49 -14.37 -5.87
CA GLY A 227 2.43 -13.75 -6.81
C GLY A 227 2.88 -14.73 -7.90
N ALA A 228 3.24 -15.96 -7.54
CA ALA A 228 3.62 -16.99 -8.50
C ALA A 228 2.46 -17.38 -9.43
N ILE A 229 1.26 -17.59 -8.89
CA ILE A 229 0.05 -17.90 -9.69
C ILE A 229 -0.23 -16.77 -10.67
N THR A 230 -0.20 -15.51 -10.20
CA THR A 230 -0.43 -14.34 -11.04
C THR A 230 0.63 -14.20 -12.12
N GLY A 231 1.91 -14.42 -11.76
CA GLY A 231 3.03 -14.39 -12.71
C GLY A 231 2.89 -15.43 -13.80
N ILE A 232 2.62 -16.67 -13.44
CA ILE A 232 2.39 -17.77 -14.40
C ILE A 232 1.19 -17.46 -15.30
N ALA A 233 0.07 -17.01 -14.72
CA ALA A 233 -1.14 -16.66 -15.49
C ALA A 233 -0.86 -15.55 -16.50
N LEU A 234 -0.08 -14.52 -16.16
CA LEU A 234 0.29 -13.44 -17.08
C LEU A 234 1.20 -13.91 -18.22
N ILE A 235 2.12 -14.81 -17.94
CA ILE A 235 3.00 -15.42 -18.96
C ILE A 235 2.17 -16.27 -19.94
N VAL A 236 1.32 -17.14 -19.41
CA VAL A 236 0.54 -18.09 -20.23
C VAL A 236 -0.57 -17.36 -21.02
N ALA A 237 -1.32 -16.45 -20.37
CA ALA A 237 -2.49 -15.82 -21.00
C ALA A 237 -2.15 -14.64 -21.92
N ARG A 238 -1.05 -13.92 -21.66
CA ARG A 238 -0.69 -12.68 -22.38
C ARG A 238 0.68 -12.74 -23.09
N GLY A 239 1.37 -13.87 -23.04
CA GLY A 239 2.73 -13.99 -23.64
C GLY A 239 3.72 -12.98 -23.05
N ARG A 240 3.51 -12.54 -21.78
CA ARG A 240 4.36 -11.55 -21.12
C ARG A 240 5.80 -12.06 -21.04
N ASP A 241 6.76 -11.21 -21.39
CA ASP A 241 8.16 -11.53 -21.23
C ASP A 241 8.47 -11.82 -19.75
N ARG A 242 9.19 -12.93 -19.50
CA ARG A 242 9.63 -13.37 -18.17
C ARG A 242 10.56 -12.36 -17.49
N ASN A 243 11.19 -11.49 -18.27
CA ASN A 243 12.12 -10.47 -17.76
C ASN A 243 11.42 -9.20 -17.24
N ILE A 244 10.10 -9.05 -17.44
CA ILE A 244 9.38 -7.89 -16.92
C ILE A 244 9.04 -8.16 -15.45
N PRO A 245 9.61 -7.39 -14.50
CA PRO A 245 9.37 -7.60 -13.08
C PRO A 245 7.89 -7.37 -12.73
N ILE A 246 7.40 -8.17 -11.79
CA ILE A 246 6.04 -8.04 -11.23
C ILE A 246 6.19 -7.39 -9.85
N PRO A 247 5.45 -6.32 -9.54
CA PRO A 247 5.49 -5.71 -8.22
C PRO A 247 5.07 -6.73 -7.16
N PHE A 248 5.87 -6.90 -6.11
CA PHE A 248 5.61 -7.88 -5.04
C PHE A 248 4.85 -7.26 -3.87
N GLY A 249 4.99 -5.96 -3.66
CA GLY A 249 4.30 -5.21 -2.60
C GLY A 249 2.78 -5.40 -2.54
N PRO A 250 2.04 -5.41 -3.68
CA PRO A 250 0.61 -5.66 -3.68
C PRO A 250 0.21 -7.01 -3.08
N PHE A 251 1.01 -8.06 -3.33
CA PHE A 251 0.75 -9.39 -2.77
C PHE A 251 1.05 -9.43 -1.28
N LEU A 252 2.14 -8.77 -0.83
CA LEU A 252 2.45 -8.60 0.58
C LEU A 252 1.36 -7.81 1.31
N ALA A 253 0.90 -6.71 0.72
CA ALA A 253 -0.15 -5.87 1.30
C ALA A 253 -1.48 -6.63 1.42
N ALA A 254 -1.87 -7.37 0.38
CA ALA A 254 -3.08 -8.19 0.41
C ALA A 254 -2.98 -9.32 1.45
N ALA A 255 -1.86 -10.03 1.49
CA ALA A 255 -1.61 -11.08 2.47
C ALA A 255 -1.60 -10.53 3.90
N GLY A 256 -0.96 -9.38 4.10
CA GLY A 256 -0.97 -8.66 5.39
C GLY A 256 -2.37 -8.25 5.83
N TRP A 257 -3.19 -7.75 4.91
CA TRP A 257 -4.58 -7.40 5.22
C TRP A 257 -5.44 -8.64 5.53
N ILE A 258 -5.25 -9.75 4.82
CA ILE A 258 -5.90 -11.03 5.13
C ILE A 258 -5.47 -11.51 6.52
N ALA A 259 -4.18 -11.43 6.85
CA ALA A 259 -3.67 -11.78 8.17
C ALA A 259 -4.24 -10.87 9.28
N LEU A 260 -4.44 -9.57 9.02
CA LEU A 260 -5.14 -8.66 9.94
C LEU A 260 -6.57 -9.14 10.23
N MET A 261 -7.29 -9.54 9.19
CA MET A 261 -8.71 -9.89 9.32
C MET A 261 -8.94 -11.30 9.89
N TRP A 262 -8.10 -12.28 9.53
CA TRP A 262 -8.32 -13.70 9.86
C TRP A 262 -7.11 -14.40 10.46
N GLY A 263 -6.02 -13.68 10.78
CA GLY A 263 -4.75 -14.26 11.20
C GLY A 263 -4.86 -15.24 12.37
N ASN A 264 -5.66 -14.93 13.40
CA ASN A 264 -5.86 -15.86 14.52
C ASN A 264 -6.41 -17.23 14.07
N GLY A 265 -7.39 -17.22 13.15
CA GLY A 265 -7.94 -18.46 12.59
C GLY A 265 -6.93 -19.22 11.72
N ILE A 266 -6.09 -18.49 10.98
CA ILE A 266 -5.03 -19.09 10.14
C ILE A 266 -3.98 -19.75 11.01
N VAL A 267 -3.51 -19.07 12.07
CA VAL A 267 -2.48 -19.63 12.97
C VAL A 267 -3.01 -20.80 13.79
N THR A 268 -4.22 -20.70 14.33
CA THR A 268 -4.82 -21.83 15.10
C THR A 268 -5.07 -23.03 14.20
N GLY A 269 -5.52 -22.83 12.96
CA GLY A 269 -5.68 -23.92 11.98
C GLY A 269 -4.35 -24.56 11.62
N TYR A 270 -3.31 -23.77 11.39
CA TYR A 270 -1.97 -24.26 11.07
C TYR A 270 -1.34 -25.02 12.24
N LEU A 271 -1.35 -24.44 13.45
CA LEU A 271 -0.80 -25.11 14.64
C LEU A 271 -1.61 -26.36 15.02
N GLY A 272 -2.93 -26.36 14.84
CA GLY A 272 -3.77 -27.54 15.08
C GLY A 272 -3.43 -28.75 14.21
N MET A 273 -2.88 -28.53 13.00
CA MET A 273 -2.40 -29.63 12.14
C MET A 273 -1.16 -30.34 12.68
N PHE A 274 -0.39 -29.69 13.55
CA PHE A 274 0.84 -30.27 14.12
C PHE A 274 0.64 -30.81 15.55
N THR A 275 -0.53 -30.58 16.14
CA THR A 275 -0.87 -31.04 17.51
C THR A 275 -1.89 -32.19 17.50
N SER A 276 -2.39 -32.58 16.35
CA SER A 276 -3.20 -33.79 16.11
C SER A 276 -2.32 -34.95 15.62
#